data_e70b9b1fa38b8da725377aeb5ba7485a
#
_entry.id   e70b9b1fa38b8da725377aeb5ba7485a
#
_cell.length_a   1.000
_cell.length_b   1.000
_cell.length_c   1.000
_cell.angle_alpha   90.00
_cell.angle_beta   90.00
_cell.angle_gamma   90.00
#
_symmetry.space_group_name_H-M   'P 1'
#
loop_
_entity.id
_entity.type
_entity.pdbx_description
1 polymer ?
#
loop_
_entity_poly.entity_id
_entity_poly.type
_entity_poly.pdbx_seq_one_letter_code
_entity_poly.pdbx_strand_id
1 'polypeptide(L)'
;MVSLFIRTACEVYTDFVYHGSGVTGGNEARFLCGHHTLLAHAKVSKWYHEEFKGRGRMTFKNSGNYYEANSTKPEDEVARQRNFDFSIGWFGGPWTDGDYPQSLKDTLGDLLPEFTQEEKDMIKGSCDFYAIDPYSSFLAFEVDGGLESCTSNRSHPSFPDCAGSASVAPNGFPIGPAADPAMSWFYSAPAGVRRYLKHITQVLFPSIPDIVVSEFGFAEPFEGQWVSPDCTRCM
;
A
#
# COMPACT_ATOMS: atom_id res chain seq x y z
N MET A 1 -17.76 3.16 -5.53
CA MET A 1 -16.55 3.04 -4.70
C MET A 1 -15.60 2.11 -5.46
N VAL A 2 -14.57 2.65 -6.08
CA VAL A 2 -13.54 1.82 -6.71
C VAL A 2 -12.58 1.42 -5.61
N SER A 3 -12.89 0.29 -4.95
CA SER A 3 -11.92 -0.38 -4.09
C SER A 3 -10.91 -1.03 -5.01
N LEU A 4 -9.71 -0.56 -4.99
CA LEU A 4 -8.69 -1.24 -5.73
C LEU A 4 -7.53 -1.54 -4.80
N PHE A 5 -7.23 -2.80 -4.70
CA PHE A 5 -5.87 -3.26 -4.50
C PHE A 5 -5.03 -2.76 -5.69
N ILE A 6 -4.83 -1.43 -5.81
CA ILE A 6 -4.20 -0.85 -7.00
C ILE A 6 -2.80 -1.40 -7.15
N ARG A 7 -2.08 -1.55 -6.04
CA ARG A 7 -0.79 -2.22 -6.05
C ARG A 7 -0.92 -3.59 -6.70
N THR A 8 -1.85 -4.41 -6.21
CA THR A 8 -2.09 -5.76 -6.73
C THR A 8 -2.63 -5.74 -8.15
N ALA A 9 -3.54 -4.81 -8.48
CA ALA A 9 -4.06 -4.69 -9.84
C ALA A 9 -2.97 -4.29 -10.83
N CYS A 10 -2.14 -3.32 -10.49
CA CYS A 10 -1.03 -2.92 -11.34
C CYS A 10 0.07 -4.00 -11.42
N GLU A 11 0.21 -4.88 -10.43
CA GLU A 11 1.15 -6.00 -10.46
C GLU A 11 0.63 -7.20 -11.26
N VAL A 12 -0.64 -7.56 -11.09
CA VAL A 12 -1.22 -8.80 -11.61
C VAL A 12 -1.83 -8.61 -13.01
N TYR A 13 -2.37 -7.42 -13.29
CA TYR A 13 -3.12 -7.16 -14.52
C TYR A 13 -2.36 -6.32 -15.55
N THR A 14 -1.06 -6.10 -15.38
CA THR A 14 -0.26 -5.30 -16.32
C THR A 14 -0.32 -5.82 -17.74
N ASP A 15 -0.25 -7.11 -17.95
CA ASP A 15 -0.36 -7.72 -19.28
C ASP A 15 -1.75 -7.53 -19.89
N PHE A 16 -2.78 -7.46 -19.08
CA PHE A 16 -4.16 -7.23 -19.53
C PHE A 16 -4.44 -5.75 -19.79
N VAL A 17 -4.01 -4.86 -18.88
CA VAL A 17 -4.30 -3.42 -18.95
C VAL A 17 -3.49 -2.74 -20.06
N TYR A 18 -2.27 -3.18 -20.30
CA TYR A 18 -1.36 -2.58 -21.28
C TYR A 18 -1.22 -3.40 -22.58
N HIS A 19 -2.07 -4.38 -22.80
CA HIS A 19 -2.04 -5.18 -24.01
C HIS A 19 -2.17 -4.29 -25.26
N GLY A 20 -1.17 -4.33 -26.13
CA GLY A 20 -1.10 -3.48 -27.30
C GLY A 20 -0.48 -2.09 -27.12
N SER A 21 -0.09 -1.70 -25.90
CA SER A 21 0.61 -0.44 -25.62
C SER A 21 2.11 -0.48 -25.94
N GLY A 22 2.66 -1.68 -26.16
CA GLY A 22 4.11 -1.88 -26.29
C GLY A 22 4.86 -1.96 -24.95
N VAL A 23 4.18 -1.78 -23.82
CA VAL A 23 4.76 -1.95 -22.48
C VAL A 23 4.70 -3.43 -22.13
N THR A 24 5.86 -4.02 -21.92
CA THR A 24 5.99 -5.40 -21.44
C THR A 24 5.81 -5.38 -19.91
N GLY A 25 5.17 -6.40 -19.32
CA GLY A 25 4.90 -6.47 -17.87
C GLY A 25 6.09 -6.17 -16.95
N GLY A 26 5.96 -6.43 -15.66
CA GLY A 26 7.00 -6.19 -14.67
C GLY A 26 6.96 -4.79 -14.04
N ASN A 27 8.10 -4.35 -13.48
CA ASN A 27 8.15 -3.13 -12.68
C ASN A 27 7.83 -1.86 -13.48
N GLU A 28 8.26 -1.76 -14.73
CA GLU A 28 7.92 -0.61 -15.59
C GLU A 28 6.40 -0.46 -15.73
N ALA A 29 5.70 -1.52 -16.13
CA ALA A 29 4.25 -1.51 -16.29
C ALA A 29 3.54 -1.25 -14.96
N ARG A 30 4.04 -1.82 -13.85
CA ARG A 30 3.51 -1.60 -12.50
C ARG A 30 3.52 -0.12 -12.11
N PHE A 31 4.66 0.55 -12.24
CA PHE A 31 4.80 1.95 -11.81
C PHE A 31 4.11 2.91 -12.78
N LEU A 32 4.10 2.60 -14.07
CA LEU A 32 3.32 3.36 -15.06
C LEU A 32 1.81 3.27 -14.79
N CYS A 33 1.30 2.09 -14.44
CA CYS A 33 -0.09 1.88 -14.03
C CYS A 33 -0.44 2.74 -12.79
N GLY A 34 0.39 2.70 -11.74
CA GLY A 34 0.19 3.50 -10.54
C GLY A 34 0.20 5.00 -10.82
N HIS A 35 1.13 5.45 -11.65
CA HIS A 35 1.24 6.85 -12.07
C HIS A 35 -0.05 7.34 -12.76
N HIS A 36 -0.53 6.61 -13.76
CA HIS A 36 -1.77 6.99 -14.46
C HIS A 36 -3.00 6.90 -13.56
N THR A 37 -3.02 5.98 -12.59
CA THR A 37 -4.10 5.89 -11.63
C THR A 37 -4.15 7.11 -10.71
N LEU A 38 -3.01 7.60 -10.24
CA LEU A 38 -2.89 8.83 -9.46
C LEU A 38 -3.37 10.05 -10.26
N LEU A 39 -2.94 10.17 -11.52
CA LEU A 39 -3.38 11.25 -12.41
C LEU A 39 -4.88 11.20 -12.71
N ALA A 40 -5.42 10.01 -12.94
CA ALA A 40 -6.85 9.82 -13.18
C ALA A 40 -7.68 10.24 -11.95
N HIS A 41 -7.25 9.83 -10.74
CA HIS A 41 -7.88 10.26 -9.49
C HIS A 41 -7.85 11.78 -9.34
N ALA A 42 -6.70 12.40 -9.52
CA ALA A 42 -6.55 13.85 -9.38
C ALA A 42 -7.44 14.63 -10.36
N LYS A 43 -7.52 14.19 -11.62
CA LYS A 43 -8.40 14.78 -12.63
C LYS A 43 -9.88 14.66 -12.24
N VAL A 44 -10.29 13.49 -11.74
CA VAL A 44 -11.68 13.26 -11.30
C VAL A 44 -11.99 14.10 -10.05
N SER A 45 -11.07 14.19 -9.10
CA SER A 45 -11.21 15.02 -7.90
C SER A 45 -11.39 16.49 -8.27
N LYS A 46 -10.51 17.00 -9.13
CA LYS A 46 -10.59 18.38 -9.63
C LYS A 46 -11.94 18.65 -10.33
N TRP A 47 -12.33 17.79 -11.25
CA TRP A 47 -13.65 17.91 -11.93
C TRP A 47 -14.81 17.90 -10.96
N TYR A 48 -14.80 16.99 -9.96
CA TYR A 48 -15.84 16.87 -8.96
C TYR A 48 -16.01 18.14 -8.13
N HIS A 49 -14.93 18.76 -7.70
CA HIS A 49 -14.98 19.95 -6.87
C HIS A 49 -15.19 21.23 -7.69
N GLU A 50 -14.51 21.39 -8.82
CA GLU A 50 -14.48 22.64 -9.58
C GLU A 50 -15.61 22.77 -10.59
N GLU A 51 -15.99 21.69 -11.31
CA GLU A 51 -16.98 21.73 -12.39
C GLU A 51 -18.33 21.18 -11.94
N PHE A 52 -18.36 19.94 -11.43
CA PHE A 52 -19.59 19.31 -10.95
C PHE A 52 -20.13 19.97 -9.69
N LYS A 53 -19.28 20.65 -8.90
CA LYS A 53 -19.65 21.30 -7.62
C LYS A 53 -20.26 20.32 -6.62
N GLY A 54 -19.70 19.12 -6.55
CA GLY A 54 -20.14 18.07 -5.63
C GLY A 54 -20.08 18.51 -4.17
N ARG A 55 -21.08 18.09 -3.39
CA ARG A 55 -21.17 18.44 -1.94
C ARG A 55 -20.58 17.38 -1.03
N GLY A 56 -20.23 16.24 -1.55
CA GLY A 56 -19.60 15.14 -0.82
C GLY A 56 -18.09 15.33 -0.71
N ARG A 57 -17.48 14.45 0.07
CA ARG A 57 -16.02 14.33 0.15
C ARG A 57 -15.53 13.23 -0.76
N MET A 58 -14.41 13.44 -1.40
CA MET A 58 -13.81 12.49 -2.33
C MET A 58 -12.46 12.03 -1.81
N THR A 59 -12.18 10.76 -1.99
CA THR A 59 -10.90 10.16 -1.67
C THR A 59 -10.61 8.96 -2.53
N PHE A 60 -9.42 8.46 -2.38
CA PHE A 60 -8.94 7.21 -2.92
C PHE A 60 -8.64 6.25 -1.76
N LYS A 61 -9.15 5.03 -1.85
CA LYS A 61 -8.92 4.02 -0.83
C LYS A 61 -7.59 3.31 -1.07
N ASN A 62 -6.76 3.24 -0.04
CA ASN A 62 -5.49 2.53 -0.07
C ASN A 62 -5.55 1.31 0.85
N SER A 63 -4.99 0.19 0.43
CA SER A 63 -4.82 -0.98 1.27
C SER A 63 -3.38 -1.04 1.78
N GLY A 64 -3.20 -1.39 3.04
CA GLY A 64 -1.87 -1.52 3.60
C GLY A 64 -1.89 -2.07 5.02
N ASN A 65 -0.73 -2.47 5.48
CA ASN A 65 -0.54 -3.06 6.78
C ASN A 65 0.48 -2.28 7.60
N TYR A 66 0.48 -2.51 8.90
CA TYR A 66 1.51 -1.95 9.77
C TYR A 66 2.79 -2.76 9.67
N TYR A 67 3.92 -2.06 9.68
CA TYR A 67 5.23 -2.68 9.75
C TYR A 67 5.92 -2.27 11.06
N GLU A 68 6.41 -3.24 11.79
CA GLU A 68 7.25 -3.07 12.98
C GLU A 68 8.66 -3.49 12.61
N ALA A 69 9.70 -2.76 13.05
CA ALA A 69 11.07 -3.21 12.87
C ALA A 69 11.28 -4.52 13.65
N ASN A 70 11.86 -5.54 13.01
CA ASN A 70 12.06 -6.86 13.61
C ASN A 70 13.04 -6.84 14.80
N SER A 71 13.93 -5.84 14.82
CA SER A 71 14.89 -5.64 15.90
C SER A 71 15.20 -4.16 16.09
N THR A 72 16.14 -3.85 17.00
CA THR A 72 16.64 -2.49 17.22
C THR A 72 17.77 -2.08 16.27
N LYS A 73 18.07 -2.89 15.27
CA LYS A 73 19.07 -2.58 14.25
C LYS A 73 18.57 -1.44 13.35
N PRO A 74 19.44 -0.47 13.01
CA PRO A 74 19.08 0.59 12.07
C PRO A 74 18.59 0.08 10.72
N GLU A 75 19.12 -1.02 10.24
CA GLU A 75 18.78 -1.64 8.96
C GLU A 75 17.32 -2.15 8.93
N ASP A 76 16.83 -2.67 10.07
CA ASP A 76 15.44 -3.12 10.20
C ASP A 76 14.47 -1.91 10.23
N GLU A 77 14.88 -0.78 10.80
CA GLU A 77 14.09 0.45 10.75
C GLU A 77 14.06 1.05 9.34
N VAL A 78 15.17 0.99 8.60
CA VAL A 78 15.22 1.36 7.18
C VAL A 78 14.29 0.46 6.37
N ALA A 79 14.33 -0.85 6.59
CA ALA A 79 13.42 -1.79 5.93
C ALA A 79 11.95 -1.51 6.27
N ARG A 80 11.65 -1.16 7.52
CA ARG A 80 10.33 -0.75 7.96
C ARG A 80 9.83 0.49 7.20
N GLN A 81 10.63 1.55 7.11
CA GLN A 81 10.27 2.77 6.37
C GLN A 81 10.06 2.46 4.88
N ARG A 82 10.93 1.68 4.27
CA ARG A 82 10.80 1.27 2.87
C ARG A 82 9.52 0.48 2.61
N ASN A 83 9.14 -0.44 3.50
CA ASN A 83 7.85 -1.13 3.39
C ASN A 83 6.66 -0.15 3.39
N PHE A 84 6.70 0.92 4.18
CA PHE A 84 5.68 1.97 4.12
C PHE A 84 5.75 2.78 2.82
N ASP A 85 6.94 3.19 2.40
CA ASP A 85 7.12 3.99 1.21
C ASP A 85 6.63 3.27 -0.06
N PHE A 86 6.99 2.01 -0.23
CA PHE A 86 6.62 1.19 -1.39
C PHE A 86 5.20 0.62 -1.31
N SER A 87 4.51 0.75 -0.19
CA SER A 87 3.10 0.41 -0.06
C SER A 87 2.23 1.66 -0.10
N ILE A 88 1.88 2.20 1.05
CA ILE A 88 0.97 3.35 1.14
C ILE A 88 1.63 4.68 0.78
N GLY A 89 2.93 4.82 0.94
CA GLY A 89 3.69 6.01 0.57
C GLY A 89 3.68 6.27 -0.93
N TRP A 90 3.73 5.23 -1.73
CA TRP A 90 3.67 5.33 -3.19
C TRP A 90 2.44 6.12 -3.67
N PHE A 91 1.29 5.92 -3.04
CA PHE A 91 0.05 6.63 -3.38
C PHE A 91 -0.22 7.83 -2.47
N GLY A 92 0.07 7.71 -1.16
CA GLY A 92 -0.19 8.75 -0.19
C GLY A 92 0.76 9.94 -0.30
N GLY A 93 2.03 9.71 -0.62
CA GLY A 93 3.01 10.78 -0.80
C GLY A 93 2.60 11.81 -1.85
N PRO A 94 2.23 11.41 -3.08
CA PRO A 94 1.71 12.35 -4.07
C PRO A 94 0.49 13.16 -3.61
N TRP A 95 -0.44 12.56 -2.86
CA TRP A 95 -1.61 13.29 -2.36
C TRP A 95 -1.27 14.34 -1.29
N THR A 96 -0.24 14.09 -0.49
CA THR A 96 0.17 14.99 0.60
C THR A 96 1.22 15.99 0.18
N ASP A 97 2.24 15.52 -0.51
CA ASP A 97 3.44 16.28 -0.80
C ASP A 97 3.54 16.73 -2.28
N GLY A 98 2.73 16.13 -3.15
CA GLY A 98 2.71 16.36 -4.59
C GLY A 98 3.73 15.54 -5.36
N ASP A 99 4.49 14.65 -4.69
CA ASP A 99 5.51 13.84 -5.35
C ASP A 99 5.70 12.50 -4.65
N TYR A 100 6.39 11.59 -5.31
CA TYR A 100 6.74 10.28 -4.76
C TYR A 100 7.73 10.38 -3.59
N PRO A 101 7.68 9.41 -2.64
CA PRO A 101 8.74 9.26 -1.65
C PRO A 101 10.14 9.17 -2.28
N GLN A 102 11.13 9.75 -1.61
CA GLN A 102 12.50 9.79 -2.14
C GLN A 102 13.09 8.40 -2.34
N SER A 103 12.77 7.47 -1.45
CA SER A 103 13.23 6.07 -1.55
C SER A 103 12.76 5.38 -2.84
N LEU A 104 11.56 5.70 -3.35
CA LEU A 104 11.08 5.20 -4.65
C LEU A 104 11.91 5.79 -5.78
N LYS A 105 12.12 7.12 -5.77
CA LYS A 105 12.89 7.81 -6.82
C LYS A 105 14.32 7.30 -6.89
N ASP A 106 14.98 7.13 -5.75
CA ASP A 106 16.36 6.66 -5.66
C ASP A 106 16.53 5.21 -6.12
N THR A 107 15.51 4.37 -5.86
CA THR A 107 15.59 2.95 -6.19
C THR A 107 15.19 2.65 -7.63
N LEU A 108 14.17 3.31 -8.12
CA LEU A 108 13.53 2.98 -9.40
C LEU A 108 14.15 3.72 -10.58
N GLY A 109 14.63 4.95 -10.37
CA GLY A 109 15.18 5.77 -11.44
C GLY A 109 14.21 5.88 -12.62
N ASP A 110 14.65 5.44 -13.79
CA ASP A 110 13.90 5.45 -15.05
C ASP A 110 12.64 4.55 -15.08
N LEU A 111 12.49 3.63 -14.12
CA LEU A 111 11.28 2.83 -13.98
C LEU A 111 10.10 3.58 -13.36
N LEU A 112 10.37 4.70 -12.68
CA LEU A 112 9.33 5.52 -12.04
C LEU A 112 9.03 6.73 -12.93
N PRO A 113 7.81 6.84 -13.48
CA PRO A 113 7.44 8.04 -14.23
C PRO A 113 7.52 9.31 -13.36
N GLU A 114 7.99 10.40 -13.93
CA GLU A 114 8.06 11.69 -13.24
C GLU A 114 6.78 12.49 -13.47
N PHE A 115 6.31 13.16 -12.43
CA PHE A 115 5.23 14.14 -12.56
C PHE A 115 5.79 15.48 -13.04
N THR A 116 5.11 16.10 -13.99
CA THR A 116 5.31 17.52 -14.31
C THR A 116 4.88 18.39 -13.12
N GLN A 117 5.31 19.65 -13.09
CA GLN A 117 4.90 20.56 -12.02
C GLN A 117 3.38 20.74 -11.96
N GLU A 118 2.72 20.83 -13.11
CA GLU A 118 1.26 20.95 -13.19
C GLU A 118 0.56 19.71 -12.61
N GLU A 119 1.10 18.51 -12.85
CA GLU A 119 0.57 17.26 -12.29
C GLU A 119 0.79 17.19 -10.78
N LYS A 120 1.96 17.60 -10.27
CA LYS A 120 2.24 17.70 -8.83
C LYS A 120 1.24 18.62 -8.13
N ASP A 121 0.99 19.78 -8.70
CA ASP A 121 0.05 20.76 -8.16
C ASP A 121 -1.39 20.25 -8.19
N MET A 122 -1.77 19.46 -9.21
CA MET A 122 -3.08 18.85 -9.33
C MET A 122 -3.29 17.68 -8.38
N ILE A 123 -2.26 16.85 -8.15
CA ILE A 123 -2.35 15.66 -7.29
C ILE A 123 -2.36 16.06 -5.82
N LYS A 124 -1.53 17.05 -5.46
CA LYS A 124 -1.44 17.51 -4.08
C LYS A 124 -2.79 18.01 -3.58
N GLY A 125 -3.27 17.42 -2.50
CA GLY A 125 -4.58 17.74 -1.91
C GLY A 125 -5.78 17.19 -2.66
N SER A 126 -5.60 16.26 -3.62
CA SER A 126 -6.72 15.66 -4.37
C SER A 126 -7.56 14.68 -3.55
N CYS A 127 -7.20 14.40 -2.31
CA CYS A 127 -7.98 13.58 -1.37
C CYS A 127 -8.47 14.44 -0.20
N ASP A 128 -9.78 14.43 0.06
CA ASP A 128 -10.41 15.16 1.17
C ASP A 128 -10.20 14.47 2.52
N PHE A 129 -9.82 13.20 2.53
CA PHE A 129 -9.47 12.39 3.69
C PHE A 129 -8.68 11.17 3.24
N TYR A 130 -8.03 10.48 4.17
CA TYR A 130 -7.31 9.24 3.87
C TYR A 130 -8.18 8.02 4.17
N ALA A 131 -8.47 7.20 3.18
CA ALA A 131 -9.19 5.94 3.37
C ALA A 131 -8.22 4.76 3.33
N ILE A 132 -8.28 3.88 4.33
CA ILE A 132 -7.37 2.75 4.50
C ILE A 132 -8.10 1.47 4.86
N ASP A 133 -7.60 0.34 4.35
CA ASP A 133 -8.03 -1.01 4.70
C ASP A 133 -6.90 -1.74 5.43
N PRO A 134 -6.82 -1.63 6.76
CA PRO A 134 -5.79 -2.30 7.55
C PRO A 134 -6.26 -3.68 7.99
N TYR A 135 -5.54 -4.73 7.61
CA TYR A 135 -5.91 -6.10 7.99
C TYR A 135 -4.95 -6.73 9.00
N SER A 136 -3.63 -6.53 8.83
CA SER A 136 -2.63 -7.21 9.63
C SER A 136 -1.44 -6.31 9.94
N SER A 137 -0.43 -6.91 10.51
CA SER A 137 0.87 -6.30 10.74
C SER A 137 1.97 -7.25 10.32
N PHE A 138 3.15 -6.72 10.05
CA PHE A 138 4.33 -7.49 9.67
C PHE A 138 5.56 -7.01 10.43
N LEU A 139 6.51 -7.90 10.63
CA LEU A 139 7.86 -7.55 11.06
C LEU A 139 8.66 -7.21 9.81
N ALA A 140 9.32 -6.06 9.81
CA ALA A 140 10.18 -5.61 8.73
C ALA A 140 11.64 -5.87 9.06
N PHE A 141 12.43 -6.32 8.10
CA PHE A 141 13.84 -6.65 8.29
C PHE A 141 14.65 -6.41 7.02
N GLU A 142 15.94 -6.24 7.20
CA GLU A 142 16.90 -6.09 6.11
C GLU A 142 16.90 -7.31 5.20
N VAL A 143 17.01 -7.09 3.90
CA VAL A 143 17.13 -8.15 2.91
C VAL A 143 18.53 -8.76 2.85
N ASP A 144 18.63 -9.97 2.32
CA ASP A 144 19.92 -10.64 2.15
C ASP A 144 20.86 -9.79 1.29
N GLY A 145 22.10 -9.64 1.74
CA GLY A 145 23.11 -8.82 1.08
C GLY A 145 22.98 -7.31 1.31
N GLY A 146 21.95 -6.87 2.03
CA GLY A 146 21.75 -5.48 2.41
C GLY A 146 21.08 -4.61 1.34
N LEU A 147 20.71 -3.39 1.73
CA LEU A 147 19.99 -2.44 0.90
C LEU A 147 20.73 -2.10 -0.39
N GLU A 148 22.03 -1.79 -0.31
CA GLU A 148 22.84 -1.39 -1.47
C GLU A 148 22.91 -2.49 -2.53
N SER A 149 23.10 -3.74 -2.11
CA SER A 149 23.12 -4.90 -3.01
C SER A 149 21.79 -5.07 -3.76
N CYS A 150 20.68 -4.82 -3.07
CA CYS A 150 19.36 -4.94 -3.67
C CYS A 150 19.05 -3.77 -4.61
N THR A 151 19.28 -2.52 -4.21
CA THR A 151 18.93 -1.34 -5.02
C THR A 151 19.80 -1.19 -6.27
N SER A 152 21.02 -1.71 -6.24
CA SER A 152 21.92 -1.73 -7.41
C SER A 152 21.67 -2.88 -8.38
N ASN A 153 20.83 -3.84 -8.04
CA ASN A 153 20.57 -5.03 -8.85
C ASN A 153 19.06 -5.24 -9.09
N ARG A 154 18.58 -4.81 -10.25
CA ARG A 154 17.16 -4.97 -10.64
C ARG A 154 16.68 -6.43 -10.73
N SER A 155 17.59 -7.40 -10.72
CA SER A 155 17.28 -8.83 -10.69
C SER A 155 17.27 -9.40 -9.26
N HIS A 156 17.51 -8.58 -8.24
CA HIS A 156 17.46 -9.04 -6.85
C HIS A 156 16.02 -9.48 -6.49
N PRO A 157 15.84 -10.62 -5.79
CA PRO A 157 14.49 -11.16 -5.48
C PRO A 157 13.58 -10.19 -4.73
N SER A 158 14.17 -9.29 -3.92
CA SER A 158 13.43 -8.27 -3.16
C SER A 158 13.33 -6.91 -3.87
N PHE A 159 13.84 -6.78 -5.09
CA PHE A 159 13.67 -5.55 -5.88
C PHE A 159 12.21 -5.43 -6.35
N PRO A 160 11.57 -4.26 -6.29
CA PRO A 160 12.13 -2.94 -6.00
C PRO A 160 12.03 -2.51 -4.53
N ASP A 161 11.23 -3.17 -3.72
CA ASP A 161 10.96 -2.73 -2.35
C ASP A 161 12.26 -2.74 -1.51
N CYS A 162 13.16 -3.68 -1.77
CA CYS A 162 14.44 -3.89 -1.06
C CYS A 162 14.29 -3.87 0.47
N ALA A 163 13.20 -4.47 0.92
CA ALA A 163 12.84 -4.63 2.32
C ALA A 163 12.13 -5.96 2.51
N GLY A 164 12.54 -6.72 3.52
CA GLY A 164 11.87 -7.95 3.92
C GLY A 164 10.70 -7.68 4.84
N SER A 165 9.69 -8.55 4.81
CA SER A 165 8.61 -8.55 5.80
C SER A 165 8.06 -9.96 6.04
N ALA A 166 7.66 -10.24 7.30
CA ALA A 166 7.07 -11.52 7.68
C ALA A 166 6.07 -11.37 8.82
N SER A 167 5.10 -12.27 8.87
CA SER A 167 4.13 -12.37 9.99
C SER A 167 4.64 -13.22 11.15
N VAL A 168 5.74 -13.93 10.96
CA VAL A 168 6.38 -14.78 11.98
C VAL A 168 7.83 -14.35 12.14
N ALA A 169 8.23 -14.08 13.35
CA ALA A 169 9.61 -13.71 13.68
C ALA A 169 10.59 -14.88 13.44
N PRO A 170 11.90 -14.63 13.26
CA PRO A 170 12.91 -15.67 13.08
C PRO A 170 12.97 -16.71 14.20
N ASN A 171 12.54 -16.35 15.39
CA ASN A 171 12.44 -17.27 16.54
C ASN A 171 11.15 -18.13 16.55
N GLY A 172 10.33 -18.05 15.49
CA GLY A 172 9.10 -18.82 15.33
C GLY A 172 7.86 -18.21 15.97
N PHE A 173 7.95 -17.05 16.66
CA PHE A 173 6.79 -16.40 17.25
C PHE A 173 6.00 -15.60 16.20
N PRO A 174 4.69 -15.88 16.02
CA PRO A 174 3.84 -15.10 15.14
C PRO A 174 3.50 -13.74 15.76
N ILE A 175 3.19 -12.77 14.91
CA ILE A 175 2.77 -11.41 15.31
C ILE A 175 1.43 -11.39 16.06
N GLY A 176 0.69 -12.48 16.00
CA GLY A 176 -0.58 -12.71 16.68
C GLY A 176 -1.21 -14.04 16.29
N PRO A 177 -2.40 -14.36 16.75
CA PRO A 177 -3.14 -15.55 16.32
C PRO A 177 -3.34 -15.58 14.80
N ALA A 178 -3.09 -16.73 14.19
CA ALA A 178 -3.31 -16.91 12.75
C ALA A 178 -4.82 -16.93 12.44
N ALA A 179 -5.17 -16.42 11.27
CA ALA A 179 -6.49 -16.56 10.68
C ALA A 179 -6.74 -17.97 10.13
N ASP A 180 -7.81 -18.14 9.36
CA ASP A 180 -8.08 -19.39 8.65
C ASP A 180 -6.85 -19.82 7.83
N PRO A 181 -6.50 -21.13 7.84
CA PRO A 181 -5.34 -21.64 7.11
C PRO A 181 -5.32 -21.31 5.61
N ALA A 182 -6.47 -21.03 4.99
CA ALA A 182 -6.55 -20.58 3.61
C ALA A 182 -5.98 -19.17 3.41
N MET A 183 -5.81 -18.41 4.50
CA MET A 183 -5.26 -17.04 4.51
C MET A 183 -3.95 -17.00 5.31
N SER A 184 -2.96 -17.72 4.87
CA SER A 184 -1.69 -17.96 5.59
C SER A 184 -0.89 -16.70 5.95
N TRP A 185 -1.14 -15.58 5.27
CA TRP A 185 -0.50 -14.28 5.54
C TRP A 185 -1.20 -13.48 6.64
N PHE A 186 -2.41 -13.90 7.04
CA PHE A 186 -3.29 -13.10 7.87
C PHE A 186 -3.20 -13.50 9.35
N TYR A 187 -2.85 -12.53 10.18
CA TYR A 187 -2.72 -12.69 11.63
C TYR A 187 -3.45 -11.56 12.34
N SER A 188 -4.13 -11.88 13.43
CA SER A 188 -4.80 -10.89 14.28
C SER A 188 -3.78 -10.05 15.03
N ALA A 189 -3.66 -8.79 14.68
CA ALA A 189 -2.70 -7.86 15.28
C ALA A 189 -3.33 -6.49 15.60
N PRO A 190 -4.34 -6.40 16.49
CA PRO A 190 -5.09 -5.17 16.74
C PRO A 190 -4.24 -4.04 17.31
N ALA A 191 -3.21 -4.36 18.09
CA ALA A 191 -2.25 -3.37 18.56
C ALA A 191 -1.44 -2.74 17.43
N GLY A 192 -1.11 -3.52 16.40
CA GLY A 192 -0.45 -3.04 15.19
C GLY A 192 -1.34 -2.11 14.38
N VAL A 193 -2.61 -2.46 14.18
CA VAL A 193 -3.58 -1.58 13.49
C VAL A 193 -3.69 -0.23 14.19
N ARG A 194 -3.77 -0.22 15.53
CA ARG A 194 -3.77 1.02 16.30
C ARG A 194 -2.50 1.84 16.11
N ARG A 195 -1.31 1.20 16.10
CA ARG A 195 -0.04 1.88 15.82
C ARG A 195 0.00 2.40 14.39
N TYR A 196 -0.56 1.67 13.45
CA TYR A 196 -0.63 2.05 12.04
C TYR A 196 -1.41 3.34 11.84
N LEU A 197 -2.62 3.45 12.39
CA LEU A 197 -3.43 4.66 12.30
C LEU A 197 -2.69 5.88 12.88
N LYS A 198 -1.99 5.70 14.02
CA LYS A 198 -1.15 6.76 14.59
C LYS A 198 0.04 7.10 13.69
N HIS A 199 0.68 6.11 13.11
CA HIS A 199 1.83 6.34 12.24
C HIS A 199 1.43 7.10 10.97
N ILE A 200 0.31 6.73 10.35
CA ILE A 200 -0.24 7.45 9.20
C ILE A 200 -0.51 8.92 9.55
N THR A 201 -1.21 9.19 10.64
CA THR A 201 -1.67 10.54 10.98
C THR A 201 -0.61 11.42 11.63
N GLN A 202 0.41 10.85 12.23
CA GLN A 202 1.43 11.60 12.98
C GLN A 202 2.79 11.64 12.30
N VAL A 203 3.08 10.70 11.41
CA VAL A 203 4.40 10.55 10.79
C VAL A 203 4.34 10.61 9.28
N LEU A 204 3.56 9.74 8.64
CA LEU A 204 3.57 9.63 7.19
C LEU A 204 2.82 10.79 6.52
N PHE A 205 1.62 11.08 6.97
CA PHE A 205 0.72 12.05 6.33
C PHE A 205 0.06 12.99 7.34
N PRO A 206 0.84 13.78 8.09
CA PRO A 206 0.31 14.63 9.17
C PRO A 206 -0.56 15.79 8.65
N SER A 207 -0.52 16.11 7.38
CA SER A 207 -1.35 17.14 6.74
C SER A 207 -2.76 16.66 6.39
N ILE A 208 -3.03 15.35 6.42
CA ILE A 208 -4.36 14.81 6.11
C ILE A 208 -5.31 15.08 7.30
N PRO A 209 -6.47 15.71 7.05
CA PRO A 209 -7.35 16.14 8.12
C PRO A 209 -8.06 14.98 8.84
N ASP A 210 -8.39 13.92 8.09
CA ASP A 210 -9.14 12.78 8.59
C ASP A 210 -8.62 11.46 8.03
N ILE A 211 -8.76 10.39 8.82
CA ILE A 211 -8.55 9.01 8.39
C ILE A 211 -9.84 8.20 8.57
N VAL A 212 -10.18 7.41 7.56
CA VAL A 212 -11.32 6.50 7.57
C VAL A 212 -10.84 5.08 7.35
N VAL A 213 -11.16 4.19 8.27
CA VAL A 213 -11.03 2.74 8.03
C VAL A 213 -12.24 2.32 7.22
N SER A 214 -12.04 2.09 5.92
CA SER A 214 -13.11 1.79 4.97
C SER A 214 -13.39 0.29 4.86
N GLU A 215 -12.46 -0.52 5.30
CA GLU A 215 -12.60 -1.97 5.29
C GLU A 215 -11.70 -2.58 6.37
N PHE A 216 -12.19 -3.57 7.08
CA PHE A 216 -11.41 -4.39 8.01
C PHE A 216 -12.12 -5.73 8.23
N GLY A 217 -11.40 -6.70 8.73
CA GLY A 217 -11.96 -8.00 9.05
C GLY A 217 -10.91 -8.96 9.59
N PHE A 218 -11.37 -10.13 10.00
CA PHE A 218 -10.53 -11.25 10.38
C PHE A 218 -11.27 -12.54 10.02
N ALA A 219 -10.62 -13.42 9.29
CA ALA A 219 -11.16 -14.72 8.96
C ALA A 219 -10.86 -15.68 10.13
N GLU A 220 -11.88 -15.96 10.96
CA GLU A 220 -11.74 -16.92 12.04
C GLU A 220 -11.43 -18.32 11.50
N PRO A 221 -10.53 -19.08 12.17
CA PRO A 221 -10.21 -20.42 11.73
C PRO A 221 -11.48 -21.30 11.59
N PHE A 222 -11.64 -21.90 10.41
CA PHE A 222 -12.76 -22.78 10.08
C PHE A 222 -14.15 -22.13 10.13
N GLU A 223 -14.24 -20.80 10.06
CA GLU A 223 -15.50 -20.05 10.11
C GLU A 223 -16.53 -20.57 9.10
N GLY A 224 -16.11 -20.95 7.90
CA GLY A 224 -16.98 -21.53 6.88
C GLY A 224 -17.63 -22.87 7.28
N GLN A 225 -17.16 -23.52 8.34
CA GLN A 225 -17.76 -24.75 8.88
C GLN A 225 -18.82 -24.47 9.96
N TRP A 226 -18.90 -23.22 10.45
CA TRP A 226 -19.84 -22.82 11.51
C TRP A 226 -21.18 -22.34 10.95
N VAL A 227 -21.34 -22.34 9.64
CA VAL A 227 -22.62 -21.98 9.02
C VAL A 227 -23.63 -23.05 9.40
N SER A 228 -24.59 -22.67 10.22
CA SER A 228 -25.72 -23.53 10.58
C SER A 228 -26.42 -24.01 9.29
N PRO A 229 -26.77 -25.30 9.17
CA PRO A 229 -27.56 -25.80 8.05
C PRO A 229 -28.89 -25.05 7.84
N ASP A 230 -29.36 -24.33 8.85
CA ASP A 230 -30.60 -23.56 8.83
C ASP A 230 -30.45 -22.11 8.38
N CYS A 231 -29.22 -21.65 8.03
CA CYS A 231 -28.99 -20.28 7.56
C CYS A 231 -29.33 -20.13 6.08
N THR A 232 -30.54 -20.47 5.67
CA THR A 232 -31.10 -20.19 4.33
C THR A 232 -31.39 -18.70 4.09
N ARG A 233 -31.12 -17.82 5.07
CA ARG A 233 -31.39 -16.36 5.02
C ARG A 233 -30.14 -15.51 4.99
N CYS A 234 -28.95 -16.07 4.84
CA CYS A 234 -27.68 -15.33 4.84
C CYS A 234 -27.06 -15.18 3.44
N MET A 235 -27.82 -15.39 2.35
CA MET A 235 -27.45 -15.06 0.98
C MET A 235 -28.25 -13.87 0.49
#